data_5e88f1def8b038e645a3aa8dbba7c396
#
_entry.id   5e88f1def8b038e645a3aa8dbba7c396
#
_cell.length_a   1.000
_cell.length_b   1.000
_cell.length_c   1.000
_cell.angle_alpha   90.00
_cell.angle_beta   90.00
_cell.angle_gamma   90.00
#
_symmetry.space_group_name_H-M   'P 1'
#
loop_
_entity.id
_entity.type
_entity.pdbx_description
1 polymer ?
#
loop_
_entity_poly.entity_id
_entity_poly.type
_entity_poly.pdbx_seq_one_letter_code
_entity_poly.pdbx_strand_id
1 'polypeptide(L)'
;MNLVEEIENLIKPLIERAGYEFKKVEIKQKGRAKELVITIDKEGGLSIEDCAKVSKLIDPIIEKTNIIRGRYFLTVSSPGIK
;
A
#
# COMPACT_ATOMS: atom_id res chain seq x y z
N MET A 1 -18.34 -5.78 3.11
CA MET A 1 -16.96 -5.51 2.67
C MET A 1 -15.99 -5.73 3.82
N ASN A 2 -14.87 -6.35 3.55
CA ASN A 2 -13.84 -6.50 4.58
C ASN A 2 -12.84 -5.34 4.52
N LEU A 3 -11.98 -5.26 5.51
CA LEU A 3 -11.02 -4.17 5.63
C LEU A 3 -10.09 -4.09 4.42
N VAL A 4 -9.65 -5.24 3.90
CA VAL A 4 -8.76 -5.28 2.73
C VAL A 4 -9.45 -4.64 1.53
N GLU A 5 -10.71 -4.98 1.28
CA GLU A 5 -11.45 -4.39 0.16
C GLU A 5 -11.64 -2.89 0.33
N GLU A 6 -11.92 -2.44 1.55
CA GLU A 6 -12.07 -1.01 1.82
C GLU A 6 -10.79 -0.26 1.53
N ILE A 7 -9.66 -0.80 1.96
CA ILE A 7 -8.36 -0.19 1.70
C ILE A 7 -8.06 -0.21 0.21
N GLU A 8 -8.31 -1.33 -0.45
CA GLU A 8 -8.10 -1.44 -1.90
C GLU A 8 -8.88 -0.37 -2.65
N ASN A 9 -10.16 -0.22 -2.35
CA ASN A 9 -11.00 0.78 -3.01
C ASN A 9 -10.52 2.20 -2.77
N LEU A 10 -9.90 2.43 -1.63
CA LEU A 10 -9.40 3.74 -1.26
C LEU A 10 -8.08 4.08 -1.98
N ILE A 11 -7.16 3.12 -2.05
CA ILE A 11 -5.80 3.40 -2.52
C ILE A 11 -5.56 3.08 -3.99
N LYS A 12 -6.30 2.13 -4.56
CA LYS A 12 -6.10 1.72 -5.95
C LYS A 12 -6.17 2.88 -6.93
N PRO A 13 -7.20 3.76 -6.88
CA PRO A 13 -7.26 4.89 -7.81
C PRO A 13 -6.07 5.84 -7.64
N LEU A 14 -5.60 6.01 -6.42
CA LEU A 14 -4.47 6.91 -6.15
C LEU A 14 -3.18 6.36 -6.74
N ILE A 15 -2.97 5.06 -6.59
CA ILE A 15 -1.79 4.38 -7.12
C ILE A 15 -1.78 4.43 -8.64
N GLU A 16 -2.92 4.13 -9.26
CA GLU A 16 -3.03 4.14 -10.72
C GLU A 16 -2.86 5.55 -11.28
N ARG A 17 -3.41 6.54 -10.61
CA ARG A 17 -3.28 7.93 -11.02
C ARG A 17 -1.82 8.40 -10.95
N ALA A 18 -1.06 7.85 -10.03
CA ALA A 18 0.36 8.18 -9.89
C ALA A 18 1.25 7.49 -10.93
N GLY A 19 0.67 6.63 -11.77
CA GLY A 19 1.40 5.96 -12.83
C GLY A 19 1.88 4.56 -12.50
N TYR A 20 1.37 3.98 -11.42
CA TYR A 20 1.74 2.62 -11.01
C TYR A 20 0.58 1.67 -11.22
N GLU A 21 0.89 0.40 -11.35
CA GLU A 21 -0.10 -0.64 -11.48
C GLU A 21 -0.36 -1.24 -10.09
N PHE A 22 -1.61 -1.23 -9.66
CA PHE A 22 -1.98 -1.85 -8.40
C PHE A 22 -2.13 -3.35 -8.60
N LYS A 23 -1.46 -4.14 -7.77
CA LYS A 23 -1.55 -5.61 -7.84
C LYS A 23 -2.41 -6.18 -6.73
N LYS A 24 -2.04 -5.92 -5.48
CA LYS A 24 -2.82 -6.42 -4.35
C LYS A 24 -2.48 -5.67 -3.08
N VAL A 25 -3.32 -5.84 -2.09
CA VAL A 25 -3.08 -5.37 -0.73
C VAL A 25 -3.37 -6.49 0.24
N GLU A 26 -2.52 -6.61 1.26
CA GLU A 26 -2.68 -7.61 2.31
C GLU A 26 -2.48 -6.95 3.66
N ILE A 27 -3.13 -7.51 4.67
CA ILE A 27 -2.93 -7.08 6.05
C ILE A 27 -2.43 -8.29 6.82
N LYS A 28 -1.27 -8.16 7.44
CA LYS A 28 -0.66 -9.21 8.24
C LYS A 28 -0.58 -8.78 9.69
N GLN A 29 -0.63 -9.74 10.60
CA GLN A 29 -0.44 -9.46 12.01
C GLN A 29 1.05 -9.54 12.31
N LYS A 30 1.58 -8.51 12.97
CA LYS A 30 2.99 -8.44 13.30
C LYS A 30 3.12 -8.00 14.76
N GLY A 31 3.13 -8.98 15.67
CA GLY A 31 3.11 -8.70 17.10
C GLY A 31 1.81 -7.99 17.47
N ARG A 32 1.91 -6.83 18.09
CA ARG A 32 0.75 -6.01 18.46
C ARG A 32 0.35 -5.03 17.38
N ALA A 33 1.11 -4.97 16.30
CA ALA A 33 0.83 -4.07 15.19
C ALA A 33 0.34 -4.86 13.99
N LYS A 34 -0.18 -4.14 13.01
CA LYS A 34 -0.55 -4.73 11.73
C LYS A 34 0.44 -4.27 10.68
N GLU A 35 0.68 -5.11 9.69
CA GLU A 35 1.50 -4.75 8.55
C GLU A 35 0.60 -4.67 7.32
N LEU A 36 0.54 -3.48 6.73
CA LEU A 36 -0.20 -3.28 5.49
C LEU A 36 0.79 -3.42 4.35
N VAL A 37 0.64 -4.47 3.57
CA VAL A 37 1.52 -4.75 2.44
C VAL A 37 0.79 -4.42 1.15
N ILE A 38 1.34 -3.48 0.41
CA ILE A 38 0.79 -3.06 -0.87
C ILE A 38 1.75 -3.49 -1.95
N THR A 39 1.26 -4.30 -2.89
CA THR A 39 2.06 -4.75 -4.01
C THR A 39 1.67 -3.96 -5.25
N ILE A 40 2.63 -3.30 -5.84
CA ILE A 40 2.45 -2.50 -7.05
C ILE A 40 3.49 -2.88 -8.08
N ASP A 41 3.28 -2.44 -9.30
CA ASP A 41 4.23 -2.68 -10.36
C ASP A 41 4.32 -1.44 -11.25
N LYS A 42 5.31 -1.42 -12.13
CA LYS A 42 5.53 -0.33 -13.07
C LYS A 42 6.30 -0.86 -14.25
N GLU A 43 5.94 -0.42 -15.44
CA GLU A 43 6.69 -0.77 -16.64
C GLU A 43 8.13 -0.33 -16.48
N GLY A 44 9.06 -1.23 -16.72
CA GLY A 44 10.49 -0.97 -16.52
C GLY A 44 10.98 -1.27 -15.10
N GLY A 45 10.09 -1.64 -14.20
CA GLY A 45 10.44 -1.99 -12.81
C GLY A 45 10.29 -0.84 -11.84
N LEU A 46 10.33 -1.16 -10.58
CA LEU A 46 10.22 -0.19 -9.48
C LEU A 46 11.58 0.06 -8.86
N SER A 47 11.83 1.31 -8.52
CA SER A 47 13.00 1.69 -7.74
C SER A 47 12.60 1.87 -6.27
N ILE A 48 13.60 2.01 -5.42
CA ILE A 48 13.38 2.31 -4.01
C ILE A 48 12.66 3.65 -3.88
N GLU A 49 13.00 4.60 -4.74
CA GLU A 49 12.35 5.91 -4.75
C GLU A 49 10.86 5.81 -5.10
N ASP A 50 10.51 4.94 -6.03
CA ASP A 50 9.11 4.71 -6.38
C ASP A 50 8.33 4.19 -5.18
N CYS A 51 8.89 3.24 -4.46
CA CYS A 51 8.26 2.70 -3.26
C CYS A 51 8.07 3.78 -2.20
N ALA A 52 9.07 4.64 -2.02
CA ALA A 52 8.98 5.74 -1.08
C ALA A 52 7.90 6.74 -1.47
N LYS A 53 7.78 7.04 -2.77
CA LYS A 53 6.74 7.94 -3.26
C LYS A 53 5.35 7.40 -2.98
N VAL A 54 5.13 6.13 -3.27
CA VAL A 54 3.83 5.50 -3.03
C VAL A 54 3.53 5.47 -1.54
N SER A 55 4.51 5.13 -0.73
CA SER A 55 4.36 5.12 0.72
C SER A 55 3.92 6.51 1.24
N LYS A 56 4.58 7.57 0.77
CA LYS A 56 4.23 8.92 1.16
C LYS A 56 2.86 9.37 0.64
N LEU A 57 2.44 8.83 -0.48
CA LEU A 57 1.13 9.11 -1.04
C LEU A 57 0.02 8.46 -0.24
N ILE A 58 0.24 7.22 0.18
CA ILE A 58 -0.78 6.39 0.81
C ILE A 58 -0.89 6.63 2.31
N ASP A 59 0.24 6.79 2.99
CA ASP A 59 0.28 6.90 4.44
C ASP A 59 -0.65 7.98 5.01
N PRO A 60 -0.64 9.23 4.51
CA PRO A 60 -1.56 10.25 5.01
C PRO A 60 -3.04 9.88 4.81
N ILE A 61 -3.35 9.17 3.73
CA ILE A 61 -4.72 8.75 3.44
C ILE A 61 -5.18 7.71 4.45
N ILE A 62 -4.33 6.75 4.77
CA ILE A 62 -4.65 5.72 5.77
C ILE A 62 -4.83 6.36 7.15
N GLU A 63 -3.93 7.28 7.51
CA GLU A 63 -4.03 7.97 8.80
C GLU A 63 -5.28 8.84 8.88
N LYS A 64 -5.56 9.58 7.83
CA LYS A 64 -6.69 10.51 7.82
C LYS A 64 -8.03 9.78 7.93
N THR A 65 -8.15 8.64 7.26
CA THR A 65 -9.39 7.86 7.30
C THR A 65 -9.51 7.02 8.55
N ASN A 66 -8.40 6.83 9.27
CA ASN A 66 -8.35 5.97 10.45
C ASN A 66 -8.93 4.58 10.18
N ILE A 67 -8.71 4.09 8.98
CA ILE A 67 -9.26 2.82 8.53
C ILE A 67 -8.59 1.63 9.22
N ILE A 68 -7.32 1.79 9.59
CA ILE A 68 -6.61 0.82 10.42
C ILE A 68 -6.48 1.41 11.81
N ARG A 69 -7.06 0.75 12.79
CA ARG A 69 -6.98 1.19 14.16
C ARG A 69 -5.71 0.67 14.82
N GLY A 70 -5.05 1.53 15.58
CA GLY A 70 -3.83 1.17 16.28
C GLY A 70 -2.61 1.33 15.39
N ARG A 71 -1.53 0.67 15.78
CA ARG A 71 -0.26 0.76 15.05
C ARG A 71 -0.26 -0.09 13.81
N TYR A 72 0.34 0.42 12.78
CA TYR A 72 0.54 -0.33 11.56
C TYR A 72 1.87 0.05 10.92
N PHE A 73 2.39 -0.88 10.14
CA PHE A 73 3.56 -0.65 9.30
C PHE A 73 3.11 -0.68 7.86
N LEU A 74 3.58 0.25 7.08
CA LEU A 74 3.26 0.31 5.65
C LEU A 74 4.44 -0.21 4.86
N THR A 75 4.22 -1.25 4.10
CA THR A 75 5.22 -1.86 3.24
C THR A 75 4.75 -1.82 1.80
N VAL A 76 5.56 -1.25 0.93
CA VAL A 76 5.28 -1.24 -0.51
C VAL A 76 6.26 -2.21 -1.16
N SER A 77 5.74 -3.14 -1.94
CA SER A 77 6.56 -4.15 -2.58
C SER A 77 6.23 -4.28 -4.06
N SER A 78 7.09 -4.98 -4.78
CA SER A 78 6.91 -5.23 -6.19
C SER A 78 7.06 -6.73 -6.45
N PRO A 79 6.23 -7.32 -7.32
CA PRO A 79 6.36 -8.74 -7.63
C PRO A 79 7.63 -9.08 -8.38
N GLY A 80 8.26 -8.10 -9.01
CA GLY A 80 9.49 -8.31 -9.79
C GLY A 80 10.79 -8.04 -9.06
N ILE A 81 10.75 -7.83 -7.77
CA ILE A 81 11.96 -7.59 -6.98
C ILE A 81 12.76 -8.88 -6.85
N LYS A 82 14.00 -8.81 -7.21
CA LYS A 82 14.92 -9.92 -7.05
C LYS A 82 16.02 -9.56 -6.08
#